data_761eebbe91660ddffdea8030600d6afd
#
_entry.id   761eebbe91660ddffdea8030600d6afd
#
_cell.length_a   1.000
_cell.length_b   1.000
_cell.length_c   1.000
_cell.angle_alpha   90.00
_cell.angle_beta   90.00
_cell.angle_gamma   90.00
#
_symmetry.space_group_name_H-M   'P 1'
#
loop_
_entity.id
_entity.type
_entity.pdbx_description
1 polymer ?
#
loop_
_entity_poly.entity_id
_entity_poly.type
_entity_poly.pdbx_seq_one_letter_code
_entity_poly.pdbx_strand_id
1 'polypeptide(L)'
;MGKERSQEVPVRFYCTGSGGTLVLDWLRGLEKGDRRAIGLDLMRVQFGWPIGRPLVRSLKDGLWEVRSSLPSHRIARLILCFQDQTLVVLHGFIKKTQKTLTDDLALAKRRMKDVTK
;
A
#
# COMPACT_ATOMS: atom_id res chain seq x y z
N MET A 1 10.87 30.19 4.60
CA MET A 1 10.65 29.63 4.46
C MET A 1 10.46 28.91 4.12
N GLY A 2 10.33 28.56 4.17
CA GLY A 2 10.11 27.79 3.93
C GLY A 2 10.03 26.94 3.83
N LYS A 3 10.05 26.66 3.79
CA LYS A 3 9.87 25.86 3.57
C LYS A 3 9.49 24.92 3.44
N GLU A 4 9.45 24.70 3.59
CA GLU A 4 9.10 23.74 3.56
C GLU A 4 8.84 22.91 2.71
N ARG A 5 9.03 22.57 2.45
CA ARG A 5 8.66 21.88 1.56
C ARG A 5 8.17 20.70 1.61
N SER A 6 7.35 20.52 1.22
CA SER A 6 6.85 19.22 1.47
C SER A 6 7.70 18.19 0.77
N GLN A 7 8.14 17.23 1.53
CA GLN A 7 8.95 16.18 0.98
C GLN A 7 8.12 14.97 0.71
N GLU A 8 8.41 14.33 -0.41
CA GLU A 8 7.82 13.08 -0.77
C GLU A 8 8.32 11.99 0.17
N VAL A 9 7.40 11.22 0.72
CA VAL A 9 7.75 10.06 1.55
C VAL A 9 8.11 8.91 0.62
N PRO A 10 9.25 8.24 0.80
CA PRO A 10 9.58 7.10 -0.07
C PRO A 10 8.60 5.96 0.11
N VAL A 11 8.37 5.20 -0.96
CA VAL A 11 7.57 3.99 -0.93
C VAL A 11 8.43 2.84 -1.43
N ARG A 12 8.40 1.73 -0.71
CA ARG A 12 9.00 0.51 -1.22
C ARG A 12 8.03 -0.64 -1.03
N PHE A 13 8.28 -1.71 -1.73
CA PHE A 13 7.42 -2.87 -1.72
C PHE A 13 8.09 -4.00 -0.96
N TYR A 14 7.30 -4.73 -0.19
CA TYR A 14 7.81 -5.83 0.62
C TYR A 14 8.56 -6.85 -0.26
N CYS A 15 9.72 -7.27 0.24
CA CYS A 15 10.51 -8.34 -0.38
C CYS A 15 10.73 -9.43 0.66
N THR A 16 10.69 -10.69 0.23
CA THR A 16 10.99 -11.80 1.11
C THR A 16 12.48 -11.83 1.41
N GLY A 17 12.88 -12.57 2.44
CA GLY A 17 14.29 -12.71 2.79
C GLY A 17 15.13 -13.31 1.68
N SER A 18 14.52 -14.09 0.79
CA SER A 18 15.20 -14.68 -0.35
C SER A 18 15.14 -13.82 -1.61
N GLY A 19 14.62 -12.59 -1.50
CA GLY A 19 14.58 -11.66 -2.62
C GLY A 19 13.32 -11.70 -3.45
N GLY A 20 12.29 -12.42 -3.00
CA GLY A 20 11.02 -12.47 -3.73
C GLY A 20 10.29 -11.15 -3.68
N THR A 21 9.72 -10.72 -4.82
CA THR A 21 9.05 -9.43 -4.97
C THR A 21 7.54 -9.64 -5.17
N LEU A 22 6.91 -10.28 -4.20
CA LEU A 22 5.52 -10.74 -4.33
C LEU A 22 4.53 -9.60 -4.62
N VAL A 23 4.66 -8.49 -3.94
CA VAL A 23 3.73 -7.36 -4.15
C VAL A 23 3.94 -6.73 -5.51
N LEU A 24 5.19 -6.52 -5.89
CA LEU A 24 5.51 -5.97 -7.21
C LEU A 24 5.06 -6.89 -8.31
N ASP A 25 5.23 -8.20 -8.13
CA ASP A 25 4.78 -9.18 -9.12
C ASP A 25 3.27 -9.12 -9.30
N TRP A 26 2.54 -9.03 -8.19
CA TRP A 26 1.09 -8.87 -8.24
C TRP A 26 0.70 -7.61 -9.03
N LEU A 27 1.37 -6.51 -8.73
CA LEU A 27 1.08 -5.23 -9.39
C LEU A 27 1.36 -5.31 -10.89
N ARG A 28 2.48 -5.91 -11.27
CA ARG A 28 2.86 -6.06 -12.66
C ARG A 28 1.91 -6.97 -13.44
N GLY A 29 1.22 -7.86 -12.75
CA GLY A 29 0.24 -8.76 -13.37
C GLY A 29 -1.09 -8.10 -13.67
N LEU A 30 -1.32 -6.88 -13.19
CA LEU A 30 -2.57 -6.17 -13.46
C LEU A 30 -2.54 -5.53 -14.84
N GLU A 31 -3.74 -5.25 -15.37
CA GLU A 31 -3.84 -4.51 -16.62
C GLU A 31 -3.17 -3.15 -16.47
N LYS A 32 -2.66 -2.63 -17.57
CA LYS A 32 -1.91 -1.38 -17.59
C LYS A 32 -2.68 -0.22 -16.95
N GLY A 33 -3.97 -0.08 -17.29
CA GLY A 33 -4.78 1.00 -16.73
C GLY A 33 -4.95 0.90 -15.22
N ASP A 34 -5.17 -0.32 -14.73
CA ASP A 34 -5.33 -0.55 -13.30
C ASP A 34 -4.02 -0.29 -12.57
N ARG A 35 -2.91 -0.78 -13.11
CA ARG A 35 -1.59 -0.58 -12.53
C ARG A 35 -1.26 0.91 -12.44
N ARG A 36 -1.59 1.66 -13.49
CA ARG A 36 -1.35 3.10 -13.52
C ARG A 36 -2.19 3.82 -12.45
N ALA A 37 -3.45 3.43 -12.29
CA ALA A 37 -4.32 4.02 -11.28
C ALA A 37 -3.75 3.84 -9.88
N ILE A 38 -3.26 2.64 -9.58
CA ILE A 38 -2.63 2.37 -8.29
C ILE A 38 -1.39 3.22 -8.11
N GLY A 39 -0.57 3.32 -9.15
CA GLY A 39 0.65 4.13 -9.10
C GLY A 39 0.35 5.59 -8.78
N LEU A 40 -0.69 6.14 -9.41
CA LEU A 40 -1.08 7.52 -9.15
C LEU A 40 -1.57 7.71 -7.71
N ASP A 41 -2.35 6.76 -7.20
CA ASP A 41 -2.83 6.85 -5.84
C ASP A 41 -1.69 6.72 -4.82
N LEU A 42 -0.73 5.85 -5.08
CA LEU A 42 0.45 5.76 -4.23
C LEU A 42 1.25 7.06 -4.25
N MET A 43 1.33 7.71 -5.40
CA MET A 43 2.00 9.00 -5.50
C MET A 43 1.29 10.04 -4.63
N ARG A 44 -0.04 10.07 -4.64
CA ARG A 44 -0.81 10.97 -3.77
C ARG A 44 -0.50 10.70 -2.31
N VAL A 45 -0.38 9.44 -1.95
CA VAL A 45 -0.05 9.07 -0.57
C VAL A 45 1.35 9.56 -0.21
N GLN A 46 2.31 9.42 -1.12
CA GLN A 46 3.67 9.87 -0.89
C GLN A 46 3.75 11.37 -0.62
N PHE A 47 3.05 12.16 -1.41
CA PHE A 47 3.09 13.61 -1.29
C PHE A 47 2.22 14.15 -0.16
N GLY A 48 1.17 13.41 0.21
CA GLY A 48 0.22 13.89 1.22
C GLY A 48 0.35 13.23 2.58
N TRP A 49 1.30 12.33 2.77
CA TRP A 49 1.39 11.56 4.01
C TRP A 49 1.64 12.42 5.24
N PRO A 50 0.92 12.23 6.34
CA PRO A 50 -0.23 11.31 6.44
C PRO A 50 -1.49 11.93 5.81
N ILE A 51 -2.19 11.13 5.04
CA ILE A 51 -3.40 11.54 4.35
C ILE A 51 -4.55 10.63 4.78
N GLY A 52 -5.75 11.19 4.88
CA GLY A 52 -6.88 10.45 5.42
C GLY A 52 -7.83 9.91 4.35
N ARG A 53 -9.01 9.55 4.83
CA ARG A 53 -10.07 9.03 3.97
C ARG A 53 -10.45 10.04 2.90
N PRO A 54 -10.97 9.56 1.78
CA PRO A 54 -11.27 8.16 1.48
C PRO A 54 -10.09 7.35 0.99
N LEU A 55 -8.96 7.98 0.68
CA LEU A 55 -7.83 7.28 0.07
C LEU A 55 -7.11 6.35 1.05
N VAL A 56 -6.85 6.81 2.27
CA VAL A 56 -6.09 6.05 3.26
C VAL A 56 -6.90 5.91 4.54
N ARG A 57 -6.85 4.72 5.12
CA ARG A 57 -7.57 4.42 6.35
C ARG A 57 -6.66 3.62 7.27
N SER A 58 -6.65 3.98 8.56
CA SER A 58 -5.94 3.20 9.57
C SER A 58 -6.64 1.87 9.83
N LEU A 59 -5.88 0.80 9.88
CA LEU A 59 -6.38 -0.53 10.20
C LEU A 59 -5.98 -0.98 11.60
N LYS A 60 -5.38 -0.07 12.38
CA LYS A 60 -4.83 -0.35 13.71
C LYS A 60 -3.53 -1.14 13.63
N ASP A 61 -2.87 -1.24 14.76
CA ASP A 61 -1.63 -2.01 14.92
C ASP A 61 -0.52 -1.61 13.95
N GLY A 62 -0.53 -0.33 13.51
CA GLY A 62 0.51 0.15 12.63
C GLY A 62 0.28 -0.14 11.16
N LEU A 63 -0.88 -0.66 10.81
CA LEU A 63 -1.24 -0.94 9.42
C LEU A 63 -2.17 0.12 8.87
N TRP A 64 -2.02 0.38 7.58
CA TRP A 64 -2.82 1.35 6.85
C TRP A 64 -3.29 0.73 5.55
N GLU A 65 -4.44 1.17 5.07
CA GLU A 65 -5.00 0.68 3.82
C GLU A 65 -5.12 1.82 2.84
N VAL A 66 -4.60 1.61 1.62
CA VAL A 66 -4.84 2.51 0.50
C VAL A 66 -5.89 1.85 -0.36
N ARG A 67 -6.95 2.59 -0.67
CA ARG A 67 -8.06 2.10 -1.48
C ARG A 67 -8.00 2.78 -2.84
N SER A 68 -7.87 1.99 -3.90
CA SER A 68 -7.72 2.52 -5.24
C SER A 68 -8.85 2.04 -6.15
N SER A 69 -9.59 2.98 -6.73
CA SER A 69 -10.65 2.67 -7.68
C SER A 69 -10.03 2.51 -9.06
N LEU A 70 -10.32 1.39 -9.71
CA LEU A 70 -9.65 1.02 -10.95
C LEU A 70 -10.53 1.26 -12.16
N PRO A 71 -9.94 1.54 -13.35
CA PRO A 71 -10.73 1.66 -14.58
C PRO A 71 -11.53 0.41 -14.92
N SER A 72 -11.09 -0.75 -14.45
CA SER A 72 -11.82 -2.01 -14.66
C SER A 72 -13.04 -2.15 -13.78
N HIS A 73 -13.43 -1.09 -13.05
CA HIS A 73 -14.58 -1.08 -12.14
C HIS A 73 -14.39 -2.00 -10.95
N ARG A 74 -13.14 -2.26 -10.60
CA ARG A 74 -12.77 -3.02 -9.40
C ARG A 74 -12.11 -2.08 -8.41
N ILE A 75 -11.92 -2.57 -7.20
CA ILE A 75 -11.25 -1.80 -6.16
C ILE A 75 -10.03 -2.59 -5.71
N ALA A 76 -8.87 -1.95 -5.78
CA ALA A 76 -7.66 -2.53 -5.22
C ALA A 76 -7.46 -2.00 -3.81
N ARG A 77 -6.93 -2.85 -2.96
CA ARG A 77 -6.54 -2.47 -1.61
C ARG A 77 -5.09 -2.83 -1.39
N LEU A 78 -4.35 -1.88 -0.85
CA LEU A 78 -2.95 -2.10 -0.52
C LEU A 78 -2.79 -1.86 0.97
N ILE A 79 -2.17 -2.79 1.66
CA ILE A 79 -1.92 -2.67 3.09
C ILE A 79 -0.46 -2.33 3.28
N LEU A 80 -0.22 -1.26 4.03
CA LEU A 80 1.14 -0.79 4.21
C LEU A 80 1.40 -0.39 5.67
N CYS A 81 2.67 -0.24 5.99
CA CYS A 81 3.11 0.30 7.27
C CYS A 81 4.09 1.44 7.01
N PHE A 82 4.31 2.25 8.03
CA PHE A 82 5.27 3.34 7.97
C PHE A 82 6.44 2.99 8.88
N GLN A 83 7.61 2.79 8.29
CA GLN A 83 8.77 2.30 9.03
C GLN A 83 10.01 3.05 8.54
N ASP A 84 10.74 3.64 9.48
CA ASP A 84 11.98 4.38 9.17
C ASP A 84 11.75 5.42 8.08
N GLN A 85 10.71 6.23 8.25
CA GLN A 85 10.34 7.32 7.34
C GLN A 85 9.99 6.82 5.92
N THR A 86 9.67 5.55 5.78
CA THR A 86 9.35 4.93 4.50
C THR A 86 8.03 4.19 4.60
N LEU A 87 7.20 4.32 3.56
CA LEU A 87 5.97 3.55 3.44
C LEU A 87 6.33 2.22 2.80
N VAL A 88 5.99 1.13 3.46
CA VAL A 88 6.26 -0.21 2.94
C VAL A 88 4.94 -0.86 2.57
N VAL A 89 4.75 -1.15 1.28
CA VAL A 89 3.56 -1.85 0.81
C VAL A 89 3.76 -3.33 1.08
N LEU A 90 2.97 -3.85 2.03
CA LEU A 90 3.12 -5.21 2.53
C LEU A 90 2.31 -6.22 1.72
N HIS A 91 1.17 -5.78 1.18
CA HIS A 91 0.25 -6.69 0.51
C HIS A 91 -0.68 -5.88 -0.37
N GLY A 92 -1.08 -6.45 -1.50
CA GLY A 92 -2.06 -5.84 -2.38
C GLY A 92 -3.00 -6.90 -2.89
N PHE A 93 -4.27 -6.55 -3.05
CA PHE A 93 -5.26 -7.48 -3.57
C PHE A 93 -6.44 -6.71 -4.14
N ILE A 94 -7.25 -7.40 -4.94
CA ILE A 94 -8.48 -6.84 -5.49
C ILE A 94 -9.61 -7.21 -4.54
N LYS A 95 -10.38 -6.20 -4.13
CA LYS A 95 -11.52 -6.43 -3.24
C LYS A 95 -12.59 -7.20 -3.99
N LYS A 96 -12.99 -8.35 -3.45
CA LYS A 96 -14.00 -9.20 -4.10
C LYS A 96 -15.33 -9.18 -3.37
N THR A 97 -15.31 -8.92 -2.07
CA THR A 97 -16.53 -8.98 -1.26
C THR A 97 -16.50 -7.91 -0.19
N GLN A 98 -17.61 -7.79 0.55
CA GLN A 98 -17.67 -6.90 1.71
C GLN A 98 -17.13 -7.56 2.97
N LYS A 99 -16.71 -8.81 2.88
CA LYS A 99 -16.23 -9.55 4.05
C LYS A 99 -14.98 -8.92 4.64
N THR A 100 -14.72 -9.28 5.89
CA THR A 100 -13.52 -8.84 6.57
C THR A 100 -12.29 -9.36 5.83
N LEU A 101 -11.20 -8.65 6.02
CA LEU A 101 -9.93 -8.93 5.35
C LEU A 101 -9.03 -9.76 6.26
N THR A 102 -9.59 -10.71 6.99
CA THR A 102 -8.86 -11.43 8.04
C THR A 102 -7.56 -12.03 7.53
N ASP A 103 -7.65 -12.76 6.42
CA ASP A 103 -6.46 -13.42 5.87
C ASP A 103 -5.45 -12.41 5.33
N ASP A 104 -5.95 -11.37 4.68
CA ASP A 104 -5.09 -10.32 4.13
C ASP A 104 -4.40 -9.56 5.25
N LEU A 105 -5.11 -9.27 6.33
CA LEU A 105 -4.53 -8.59 7.48
C LEU A 105 -3.49 -9.46 8.17
N ALA A 106 -3.77 -10.74 8.32
CA ALA A 106 -2.83 -11.66 8.96
C ALA A 106 -1.54 -11.75 8.15
N LEU A 107 -1.65 -11.81 6.83
CA LEU A 107 -0.49 -11.84 5.96
C LEU A 107 0.32 -10.54 6.07
N ALA A 108 -0.37 -9.41 6.06
CA ALA A 108 0.30 -8.12 6.18
C ALA A 108 1.02 -7.99 7.51
N LYS A 109 0.40 -8.45 8.59
CA LYS A 109 1.02 -8.42 9.91
C LYS A 109 2.30 -9.25 9.96
N ARG A 110 2.27 -10.44 9.36
CA ARG A 110 3.47 -11.27 9.31
C ARG A 110 4.59 -10.56 8.56
N ARG A 111 4.26 -9.97 7.42
CA ARG A 111 5.25 -9.25 6.62
C ARG A 111 5.77 -8.01 7.32
N MET A 112 4.90 -7.33 8.07
CA MET A 112 5.32 -6.17 8.85
C MET A 112 6.37 -6.55 9.87
N LYS A 113 6.21 -7.70 10.53
CA LYS A 113 7.20 -8.18 11.48
C LYS A 113 8.56 -8.38 10.84
N ASP A 114 8.57 -8.83 9.59
CA ASP A 114 9.84 -9.03 8.87
C ASP A 114 10.56 -7.71 8.64
N VAL A 115 9.83 -6.64 8.33
CA VAL A 115 10.46 -5.35 8.01
C VAL A 115 10.76 -4.51 9.24
N THR A 116 10.16 -4.84 10.39
CA THR A 116 10.37 -4.07 11.62
C THR A 116 11.34 -4.72 12.59
N LYS A 117 11.94 -5.83 12.19
CA LYS A 117 12.94 -6.50 13.04
C LYS A 117 14.14 -5.63 13.32
#